data_6047fc6fdb31eee076770d2f724f218a
#
_entry.id   6047fc6fdb31eee076770d2f724f218a
#
_cell.length_a   1.000
_cell.length_b   1.000
_cell.length_c   1.000
_cell.angle_alpha   90.00
_cell.angle_beta   90.00
_cell.angle_gamma   90.00
#
_symmetry.space_group_name_H-M   'P 1'
#
loop_
_entity.id
_entity.type
_entity.pdbx_description
1 polymer ?
#
loop_
_entity_poly.entity_id
_entity_poly.type
_entity_poly.pdbx_seq_one_letter_code
_entity_poly.pdbx_strand_id
1 'polypeptide(L)'
;MIPKEKELKLIKIYMYICDIYQSSLKFYCQRFSNNATPIFTDQELLTVYLFCGAYQRYFQIKEIHTFTEEYLLSWFPNLPSYQTFNYRLNLMSEAISELVKHLITFFKPEDCDSMTSLIDSMPIITCAGKNKTGKVATEIATK
;
A
#
# COMPACT_ATOMS: atom_id res chain seq x y z
N MET A 1 15.26 -10.99 10.41
CA MET A 1 14.54 -10.50 11.61
C MET A 1 14.57 -8.99 11.61
N ILE A 2 13.43 -8.35 11.76
CA ILE A 2 13.33 -6.89 11.80
C ILE A 2 13.64 -6.36 13.21
N PRO A 3 14.10 -5.11 13.36
CA PRO A 3 14.32 -4.50 14.68
C PRO A 3 13.03 -4.42 15.49
N LYS A 4 13.13 -4.53 16.81
CA LYS A 4 11.98 -4.48 17.76
C LYS A 4 11.09 -3.25 17.57
N GLU A 5 11.68 -2.11 17.26
CA GLU A 5 10.92 -0.89 16.98
C GLU A 5 10.00 -1.02 15.77
N LYS A 6 10.48 -1.72 14.72
CA LYS A 6 9.67 -2.02 13.54
C LYS A 6 8.62 -3.10 13.79
N GLU A 7 8.90 -4.05 14.68
CA GLU A 7 7.91 -5.04 15.12
C GLU A 7 6.70 -4.37 15.77
N LEU A 8 6.93 -3.41 16.66
CA LEU A 8 5.84 -2.65 17.29
C LEU A 8 5.01 -1.86 16.26
N LYS A 9 5.67 -1.29 15.25
CA LYS A 9 4.98 -0.61 14.16
C LYS A 9 4.14 -1.58 13.33
N LEU A 10 4.66 -2.77 13.05
CA LEU A 10 3.93 -3.83 12.35
C LEU A 10 2.66 -4.25 13.09
N ILE A 11 2.77 -4.48 14.39
CA ILE A 11 1.64 -4.83 15.25
C ILE A 11 0.58 -3.70 15.25
N LYS A 12 1.01 -2.46 15.40
CA LYS A 12 0.08 -1.30 15.36
C LYS A 12 -0.67 -1.18 14.05
N ILE A 13 0.02 -1.38 12.92
CA ILE A 13 -0.60 -1.39 11.60
C ILE A 13 -1.62 -2.52 11.50
N TYR A 14 -1.26 -3.71 11.93
CA TYR A 14 -2.16 -4.87 11.88
C TYR A 14 -3.44 -4.64 12.69
N MET A 15 -3.31 -4.15 13.91
CA MET A 15 -4.47 -3.84 14.76
C MET A 15 -5.35 -2.75 14.13
N TYR A 16 -4.76 -1.69 13.63
CA TYR A 16 -5.47 -0.62 12.93
C TYR A 16 -6.25 -1.15 11.71
N ILE A 17 -5.61 -1.98 10.90
CA ILE A 17 -6.25 -2.59 9.73
C ILE A 17 -7.39 -3.53 10.16
N CYS A 18 -7.22 -4.32 11.22
CA CYS A 18 -8.28 -5.18 11.73
C CYS A 18 -9.52 -4.37 12.14
N ASP A 19 -9.35 -3.25 12.81
CA ASP A 19 -10.44 -2.38 13.24
C ASP A 19 -11.19 -1.80 12.02
N ILE A 20 -10.45 -1.26 11.05
CA ILE A 20 -11.05 -0.71 9.83
C ILE A 20 -11.66 -1.82 8.97
N TYR A 21 -11.06 -2.98 8.93
CA TYR A 21 -11.58 -4.12 8.17
C TYR A 21 -12.97 -4.51 8.63
N GLN A 22 -13.18 -4.61 9.93
CA GLN A 22 -14.50 -4.93 10.49
C GLN A 22 -15.56 -3.88 10.20
N SER A 23 -15.19 -2.62 10.19
CA SER A 23 -16.13 -1.52 9.98
C SER A 23 -16.41 -1.22 8.49
N SER A 24 -15.43 -1.36 7.62
CA SER A 24 -15.50 -0.86 6.24
C SER A 24 -14.86 -1.78 5.21
N LEU A 25 -13.59 -2.14 5.35
CA LEU A 25 -12.82 -2.78 4.29
C LEU A 25 -13.33 -4.14 3.86
N LYS A 26 -13.97 -4.90 4.75
CA LYS A 26 -14.53 -6.23 4.43
C LYS A 26 -15.51 -6.19 3.26
N PHE A 27 -16.22 -5.10 3.07
CA PHE A 27 -17.17 -4.95 1.96
C PHE A 27 -16.49 -4.77 0.61
N TYR A 28 -15.29 -4.20 0.60
CA TYR A 28 -14.45 -4.02 -0.59
C TYR A 28 -13.58 -5.24 -0.89
N CYS A 29 -13.37 -6.10 0.10
CA CYS A 29 -12.62 -7.35 -0.03
C CYS A 29 -13.51 -8.56 -0.34
N GLN A 30 -14.82 -8.36 -0.50
CA GLN A 30 -15.76 -9.46 -0.77
C GLN A 30 -15.41 -10.18 -2.09
N ARG A 31 -15.41 -11.51 -1.99
CA ARG A 31 -15.19 -12.39 -3.12
C ARG A 31 -16.50 -12.96 -3.57
N PHE A 32 -16.74 -12.96 -4.87
CA PHE A 32 -17.91 -13.60 -5.49
C PHE A 32 -17.77 -15.14 -5.61
N SER A 33 -16.83 -15.74 -4.91
CA SER A 33 -16.62 -17.17 -4.90
C SER A 33 -17.01 -17.78 -3.55
N ASN A 34 -17.61 -18.96 -3.57
CA ASN A 34 -17.96 -19.75 -2.38
C ASN A 34 -16.72 -20.31 -1.63
N ASN A 35 -15.54 -19.84 -1.95
CA ASN A 35 -14.32 -20.32 -1.32
C ASN A 35 -14.20 -19.80 0.11
N ALA A 36 -13.77 -20.69 1.00
CA ALA A 36 -13.44 -20.40 2.37
C ALA A 36 -12.45 -19.21 2.50
N THR A 37 -12.43 -18.58 3.67
CA THR A 37 -11.46 -17.55 4.03
C THR A 37 -10.04 -18.05 3.73
N PRO A 38 -9.24 -17.29 2.99
CA PRO A 38 -7.88 -17.71 2.67
C PRO A 38 -7.03 -17.81 3.94
N ILE A 39 -6.09 -18.75 3.96
CA ILE A 39 -5.16 -18.97 5.10
C ILE A 39 -4.35 -17.71 5.36
N PHE A 40 -3.81 -17.07 4.31
CA PHE A 40 -3.22 -15.74 4.38
C PHE A 40 -4.34 -14.71 4.18
N THR A 41 -4.74 -14.07 5.27
CA THR A 41 -5.93 -13.20 5.31
C THR A 41 -5.75 -11.90 4.55
N ASP A 42 -6.86 -11.22 4.25
CA ASP A 42 -6.82 -9.91 3.60
C ASP A 42 -6.23 -8.83 4.54
N GLN A 43 -6.44 -8.97 5.85
CA GLN A 43 -5.81 -8.09 6.85
C GLN A 43 -4.28 -8.23 6.85
N GLU A 44 -3.77 -9.46 6.76
CA GLU A 44 -2.34 -9.71 6.65
C GLU A 44 -1.77 -9.13 5.36
N LEU A 45 -2.44 -9.30 4.24
CA LEU A 45 -2.04 -8.77 2.95
C LEU A 45 -1.94 -7.24 2.96
N LEU A 46 -2.97 -6.56 3.48
CA LEU A 46 -2.99 -5.10 3.62
C LEU A 46 -1.93 -4.60 4.61
N THR A 47 -1.70 -5.34 5.69
CA THR A 47 -0.67 -5.01 6.69
C THR A 47 0.72 -5.03 6.07
N VAL A 48 1.05 -6.08 5.35
CA VAL A 48 2.34 -6.20 4.63
C VAL A 48 2.51 -5.08 3.62
N TYR A 49 1.48 -4.81 2.82
CA TYR A 49 1.50 -3.75 1.82
C TYR A 49 1.77 -2.38 2.45
N LEU A 50 1.00 -2.04 3.48
CA LEU A 50 1.12 -0.74 4.16
C LEU A 50 2.45 -0.61 4.92
N PHE A 51 2.89 -1.66 5.60
CA PHE A 51 4.16 -1.66 6.33
C PHE A 51 5.37 -1.46 5.38
N CYS A 52 5.40 -2.21 4.29
CA CYS A 52 6.50 -2.10 3.31
C CYS A 52 6.51 -0.75 2.62
N GLY A 53 5.35 -0.19 2.26
CA GLY A 53 5.25 1.14 1.68
C GLY A 53 5.69 2.24 2.65
N ALA A 54 5.20 2.20 3.89
CA ALA A 54 5.46 3.24 4.88
C ALA A 54 6.88 3.24 5.46
N TYR A 55 7.43 2.05 5.73
CA TYR A 55 8.68 1.94 6.48
C TYR A 55 9.86 1.41 5.70
N GLN A 56 9.64 0.72 4.59
CA GLN A 56 10.70 0.23 3.71
C GLN A 56 10.77 0.99 2.39
N ARG A 57 9.75 1.79 2.08
CA ARG A 57 9.62 2.52 0.81
C ARG A 57 9.64 1.60 -0.41
N TYR A 58 9.13 0.39 -0.27
CA TYR A 58 8.93 -0.51 -1.38
C TYR A 58 7.55 -0.28 -1.99
N PHE A 59 7.51 0.00 -3.27
CA PHE A 59 6.28 0.30 -4.02
C PHE A 59 5.97 -0.76 -5.08
N GLN A 60 6.96 -1.58 -5.43
CA GLN A 60 6.77 -2.69 -6.34
C GLN A 60 6.34 -3.93 -5.57
N ILE A 61 5.30 -4.61 -6.07
CA ILE A 61 4.74 -5.80 -5.42
C ILE A 61 5.79 -6.90 -5.25
N LYS A 62 6.69 -7.03 -6.22
CA LYS A 62 7.78 -8.00 -6.16
C LYS A 62 8.74 -7.73 -5.00
N GLU A 63 9.12 -6.48 -4.79
CA GLU A 63 9.99 -6.08 -3.68
C GLU A 63 9.31 -6.33 -2.33
N ILE A 64 8.02 -6.03 -2.23
CA ILE A 64 7.20 -6.27 -1.02
C ILE A 64 7.16 -7.77 -0.71
N HIS A 65 6.89 -8.60 -1.70
CA HIS A 65 6.85 -10.06 -1.51
C HIS A 65 8.21 -10.62 -1.09
N THR A 66 9.28 -10.23 -1.78
CA THR A 66 10.65 -10.68 -1.47
C THR A 66 11.05 -10.26 -0.05
N PHE A 67 10.81 -9.02 0.33
CA PHE A 67 11.09 -8.54 1.68
C PHE A 67 10.30 -9.31 2.75
N THR A 68 9.04 -9.60 2.48
CA THR A 68 8.19 -10.37 3.41
C THR A 68 8.69 -11.80 3.56
N GLU A 69 9.10 -12.43 2.47
CA GLU A 69 9.66 -13.78 2.47
C GLU A 69 11.00 -13.84 3.25
N GLU A 70 11.86 -12.84 3.09
CA GLU A 70 13.17 -12.80 3.75
C GLU A 70 13.12 -12.40 5.22
N TYR A 71 12.28 -11.46 5.60
CA TYR A 71 12.32 -10.80 6.92
C TYR A 71 11.06 -10.95 7.77
N LEU A 72 9.92 -11.24 7.18
CA LEU A 72 8.62 -11.28 7.88
C LEU A 72 7.98 -12.67 7.90
N LEU A 73 8.65 -13.71 7.44
CA LEU A 73 8.07 -15.04 7.37
C LEU A 73 7.68 -15.61 8.74
N SER A 74 8.40 -15.23 9.79
CA SER A 74 8.06 -15.59 11.17
C SER A 74 6.74 -14.98 11.65
N TRP A 75 6.38 -13.82 11.11
CA TRP A 75 5.11 -13.14 11.37
C TRP A 75 3.98 -13.62 10.48
N PHE A 76 4.30 -13.98 9.24
CA PHE A 76 3.35 -14.39 8.20
C PHE A 76 3.76 -15.73 7.60
N PRO A 77 3.66 -16.83 8.36
CA PRO A 77 4.13 -18.15 7.92
C PRO A 77 3.36 -18.71 6.72
N ASN A 78 2.17 -18.20 6.48
CA ASN A 78 1.29 -18.64 5.39
C ASN A 78 1.37 -17.74 4.15
N LEU A 79 2.49 -17.05 3.96
CA LEU A 79 2.70 -16.20 2.79
C LEU A 79 2.51 -17.00 1.50
N PRO A 80 1.61 -16.59 0.60
CA PRO A 80 1.37 -17.29 -0.66
C PRO A 80 2.52 -17.06 -1.65
N SER A 81 2.49 -17.80 -2.77
CA SER A 81 3.42 -17.56 -3.88
C SER A 81 3.27 -16.12 -4.41
N TYR A 82 4.33 -15.62 -5.05
CA TYR A 82 4.32 -14.28 -5.63
C TYR A 82 3.15 -14.06 -6.60
N GLN A 83 2.83 -15.03 -7.45
CA GLN A 83 1.72 -14.91 -8.39
C GLN A 83 0.38 -14.71 -7.67
N THR A 84 0.12 -15.50 -6.64
CA THR A 84 -1.10 -15.40 -5.84
C THR A 84 -1.15 -14.08 -5.07
N PHE A 85 -0.03 -13.68 -4.48
CA PHE A 85 0.10 -12.41 -3.77
C PHE A 85 -0.18 -11.22 -4.69
N ASN A 86 0.47 -11.19 -5.85
CA ASN A 86 0.28 -10.14 -6.85
C ASN A 86 -1.16 -10.09 -7.36
N TYR A 87 -1.73 -11.24 -7.69
CA TYR A 87 -3.12 -11.34 -8.15
C TYR A 87 -4.11 -10.79 -7.12
N ARG A 88 -3.98 -11.23 -5.87
CA ARG A 88 -4.85 -10.79 -4.78
C ARG A 88 -4.72 -9.29 -4.51
N LEU A 89 -3.51 -8.77 -4.49
CA LEU A 89 -3.26 -7.35 -4.24
C LEU A 89 -3.89 -6.47 -5.33
N ASN A 90 -3.80 -6.89 -6.59
CA ASN A 90 -4.45 -6.19 -7.70
C ASN A 90 -6.00 -6.22 -7.60
N LEU A 91 -6.58 -7.32 -7.13
CA LEU A 91 -8.03 -7.39 -6.88
C LEU A 91 -8.50 -6.48 -5.75
N MET A 92 -7.61 -6.11 -4.84
CA MET A 92 -7.92 -5.29 -3.66
C MET A 92 -7.72 -3.80 -3.88
N SER A 93 -7.64 -3.33 -5.12
CA SER A 93 -7.43 -1.91 -5.44
C SER A 93 -8.47 -0.97 -4.81
N GLU A 94 -9.73 -1.36 -4.78
CA GLU A 94 -10.80 -0.59 -4.14
C GLU A 94 -10.63 -0.56 -2.62
N ALA A 95 -10.30 -1.69 -2.00
CA ALA A 95 -10.03 -1.77 -0.58
C ALA A 95 -8.83 -0.91 -0.17
N ILE A 96 -7.77 -0.90 -0.98
CA ILE A 96 -6.59 -0.05 -0.77
C ILE A 96 -6.96 1.43 -0.90
N SER A 97 -7.77 1.79 -1.89
CA SER A 97 -8.27 3.16 -2.06
C SER A 97 -9.07 3.63 -0.83
N GLU A 98 -9.91 2.78 -0.29
CA GLU A 98 -10.69 3.07 0.92
C GLU A 98 -9.80 3.17 2.16
N LEU A 99 -8.81 2.29 2.30
CA LEU A 99 -7.81 2.36 3.35
C LEU A 99 -7.05 3.70 3.32
N VAL A 100 -6.65 4.16 2.13
CA VAL A 100 -5.98 5.46 1.97
C VAL A 100 -6.88 6.62 2.43
N LYS A 101 -8.17 6.59 2.12
CA LYS A 101 -9.12 7.60 2.61
C LYS A 101 -9.19 7.62 4.14
N HIS A 102 -9.26 6.46 4.78
CA HIS A 102 -9.22 6.35 6.24
C HIS A 102 -7.92 6.91 6.83
N LEU A 103 -6.78 6.62 6.22
CA LEU A 103 -5.48 7.13 6.65
C LEU A 103 -5.39 8.66 6.53
N ILE A 104 -5.86 9.23 5.43
CA ILE A 104 -5.89 10.68 5.23
C ILE A 104 -6.75 11.34 6.30
N THR A 105 -7.92 10.78 6.59
CA THR A 105 -8.82 11.31 7.61
C THR A 105 -8.21 11.19 9.01
N PHE A 106 -7.60 10.07 9.32
CA PHE A 106 -6.98 9.81 10.63
C PHE A 106 -5.79 10.73 10.92
N PHE A 107 -4.95 10.99 9.91
CA PHE A 107 -3.75 11.83 10.04
C PHE A 107 -3.98 13.29 9.69
N LYS A 108 -5.23 13.69 9.41
CA LYS A 108 -5.55 15.08 9.09
C LYS A 108 -5.37 15.96 10.32
N PRO A 109 -4.56 17.04 10.27
CA PRO A 109 -4.46 18.01 11.34
C PRO A 109 -5.79 18.72 11.59
N GLU A 110 -6.09 19.07 12.85
CA GLU A 110 -7.34 19.76 13.22
C GLU A 110 -7.51 21.13 12.55
N ASP A 111 -6.39 21.81 12.30
CA ASP A 111 -6.32 23.13 11.65
C ASP A 111 -6.28 23.06 10.11
N CYS A 112 -6.42 21.87 9.54
CA CYS A 112 -6.37 21.68 8.10
C CYS A 112 -7.69 22.08 7.43
N ASP A 113 -7.61 23.02 6.48
CA ASP A 113 -8.74 23.37 5.64
C ASP A 113 -9.06 22.23 4.66
N SER A 114 -10.27 21.67 4.76
CA SER A 114 -10.73 20.57 3.90
C SER A 114 -10.94 20.97 2.44
N MET A 115 -11.05 22.26 2.15
CA MET A 115 -11.27 22.78 0.80
C MET A 115 -9.98 23.15 0.08
N THR A 116 -8.85 23.15 0.79
CA THR A 116 -7.53 23.51 0.23
C THR A 116 -6.67 22.27 0.07
N SER A 117 -6.21 21.99 -1.15
CA SER A 117 -5.29 20.91 -1.45
C SER A 117 -3.99 21.48 -1.98
N LEU A 118 -2.86 21.06 -1.40
CA LEU A 118 -1.55 21.38 -1.92
C LEU A 118 -1.18 20.36 -3.00
N ILE A 119 -1.07 20.84 -4.23
CA ILE A 119 -0.63 20.02 -5.36
C ILE A 119 0.82 20.40 -5.66
N ASP A 120 1.73 19.46 -5.44
CA ASP A 120 3.12 19.62 -5.87
C ASP A 120 3.27 19.07 -7.29
N SER A 121 3.79 19.91 -8.19
CA SER A 121 4.05 19.53 -9.57
C SER A 121 5.33 18.71 -9.65
N MET A 122 5.20 17.41 -9.86
CA MET A 122 6.35 16.59 -10.19
C MET A 122 6.71 16.73 -11.67
N PRO A 123 7.98 17.02 -12.01
CA PRO A 123 8.41 17.03 -13.39
C PRO A 123 8.27 15.61 -14.00
N ILE A 124 7.52 15.52 -15.10
CA ILE A 124 7.41 14.26 -15.85
C ILE A 124 8.68 14.11 -16.68
N ILE A 125 9.50 13.13 -16.33
CA ILE A 125 10.68 12.76 -17.10
C ILE A 125 10.24 11.94 -18.31
N THR A 126 10.26 12.55 -19.48
CA THR A 126 9.79 11.90 -20.74
C THR A 126 10.86 11.07 -21.45
N CYS A 127 12.09 11.06 -20.96
CA CYS A 127 13.17 10.22 -21.48
C CYS A 127 14.04 9.63 -20.38
N ALA A 128 14.43 8.37 -20.59
CA ALA A 128 15.36 7.69 -19.69
C ALA A 128 16.71 8.43 -19.66
N GLY A 129 17.20 8.68 -18.46
CA GLY A 129 18.23 9.65 -18.06
C GLY A 129 19.62 9.62 -18.71
N LYS A 130 19.75 9.21 -19.97
CA LYS A 130 21.01 9.36 -20.71
C LYS A 130 21.03 10.50 -21.72
N ASN A 131 19.88 11.09 -22.03
CA ASN A 131 19.83 12.20 -22.97
C ASN A 131 19.77 13.52 -22.20
N LYS A 132 20.87 14.25 -22.25
CA LYS A 132 20.99 15.62 -21.69
C LYS A 132 20.03 16.65 -22.34
N THR A 133 19.27 16.24 -23.35
CA THR A 133 18.34 17.07 -24.13
C THR A 133 16.90 16.55 -24.10
N GLY A 134 16.48 16.03 -22.94
CA GLY A 134 15.07 15.64 -22.77
C GLY A 134 14.15 16.84 -22.96
N LYS A 135 13.26 16.81 -23.94
CA LYS A 135 12.22 17.82 -24.10
C LYS A 135 11.14 17.58 -23.06
N VAL A 136 10.89 18.57 -22.23
CA VAL A 136 9.67 18.64 -21.43
C VAL A 136 8.49 18.65 -22.39
N ALA A 137 7.42 17.91 -22.09
CA ALA A 137 6.22 17.91 -22.91
C ALA A 137 5.75 19.35 -23.14
N THR A 138 5.83 19.80 -24.36
CA THR A 138 5.62 21.21 -24.74
C THR A 138 4.21 21.71 -24.47
N GLU A 139 3.23 20.83 -24.31
CA GLU A 139 1.84 21.18 -24.00
C GLU A 139 1.64 21.78 -22.59
N ILE A 140 2.57 21.56 -21.68
CA ILE A 140 2.52 22.11 -20.31
C ILE A 140 3.31 23.43 -20.22
N ALA A 141 4.23 23.67 -21.15
CA ALA A 141 5.13 24.83 -21.12
C ALA A 141 4.61 26.07 -21.86
N THR A 142 3.45 25.98 -22.51
CA THR A 142 2.90 27.07 -23.34
C THR A 142 1.67 27.78 -22.78
N LYS A 143 1.43 27.65 -21.48
CA LYS A 143 0.37 28.43 -20.80
C LYS A 143 0.93 29.24 -19.66
#